data_278b9053a04f3ab4110f9ea667ffb689
#
_entry.id   278b9053a04f3ab4110f9ea667ffb689
#
_cell.length_a   1.000
_cell.length_b   1.000
_cell.length_c   1.000
_cell.angle_alpha   90.00
_cell.angle_beta   90.00
_cell.angle_gamma   90.00
#
_symmetry.space_group_name_H-M   'P 1'
#
loop_
_entity.id
_entity.type
_entity.pdbx_description
1 polymer ?
#
loop_
_entity_poly.entity_id
_entity_poly.type
_entity_poly.pdbx_seq_one_letter_code
_entity_poly.pdbx_strand_id
1 'polypeptide(L)'
;MNYILLLITGFLILTHSVRAQSYYAENGDAVFLSKVPLHNFKGTSSNLVGFINLKDSTVDFYLDLETLDTGIKKRDKDMKLTLETDKYPFAEFYGTLISPFDSTMSEPQRAITKGEFKIHGETKEVEIEGTLQKKENGLLLKASWVLNLYDYNIEPPRLLIIKVDENQEIDIEIFLTPYIEN
;
A
#
# COMPACT_ATOMS: atom_id res chain seq x y z
N MET A 1 45.15 58.69 -14.02
CA MET A 1 44.42 57.76 -14.95
C MET A 1 44.20 56.50 -14.17
N ASN A 2 43.00 56.42 -13.49
CA ASN A 2 42.69 55.37 -12.52
C ASN A 2 41.87 54.28 -13.23
N TYR A 3 42.39 53.05 -13.29
CA TYR A 3 41.65 51.89 -13.76
C TYR A 3 40.94 51.31 -12.58
N ILE A 4 39.60 51.43 -12.53
CA ILE A 4 38.72 50.72 -11.60
C ILE A 4 38.53 49.32 -12.14
N LEU A 5 39.13 48.34 -11.48
CA LEU A 5 38.95 46.90 -11.75
C LEU A 5 37.65 46.45 -11.10
N LEU A 6 36.61 46.25 -11.91
CA LEU A 6 35.29 45.74 -11.45
C LEU A 6 35.37 44.24 -11.31
N LEU A 7 35.53 43.78 -10.07
CA LEU A 7 35.43 42.36 -9.70
C LEU A 7 33.94 41.94 -9.67
N ILE A 8 33.50 41.32 -10.76
CA ILE A 8 32.16 40.64 -10.79
C ILE A 8 32.33 39.30 -10.11
N THR A 9 31.99 39.25 -8.83
CA THR A 9 31.87 37.98 -8.07
C THR A 9 30.57 37.29 -8.51
N GLY A 10 30.70 36.33 -9.43
CA GLY A 10 29.56 35.46 -9.83
C GLY A 10 29.14 34.62 -8.65
N PHE A 11 27.98 34.93 -8.03
CA PHE A 11 27.34 34.11 -7.03
C PHE A 11 26.72 32.91 -7.72
N LEU A 12 27.43 31.77 -7.70
CA LEU A 12 26.96 30.51 -8.22
C LEU A 12 25.88 29.96 -7.26
N ILE A 13 24.61 30.18 -7.59
CA ILE A 13 23.48 29.59 -6.85
C ILE A 13 23.48 28.10 -7.16
N LEU A 14 24.05 27.31 -6.24
CA LEU A 14 23.90 25.84 -6.23
C LEU A 14 22.44 25.54 -5.92
N THR A 15 21.64 25.29 -6.93
CA THR A 15 20.29 24.75 -6.78
C THR A 15 20.41 23.30 -6.32
N HIS A 16 20.32 23.07 -5.03
CA HIS A 16 20.16 21.72 -4.49
C HIS A 16 18.76 21.23 -4.88
N SER A 17 18.70 20.26 -5.76
CA SER A 17 17.45 19.53 -6.02
C SER A 17 17.09 18.76 -4.75
N VAL A 18 16.13 19.29 -3.99
CA VAL A 18 15.52 18.53 -2.87
C VAL A 18 14.78 17.36 -3.52
N ARG A 19 15.34 16.18 -3.41
CA ARG A 19 14.62 14.96 -3.78
C ARG A 19 13.63 14.66 -2.67
N ALA A 20 12.36 14.52 -3.01
CA ALA A 20 11.38 14.05 -2.06
C ALA A 20 11.82 12.66 -1.55
N GLN A 21 11.80 12.50 -0.24
CA GLN A 21 12.13 11.24 0.43
C GLN A 21 10.87 10.52 0.89
N SER A 22 9.77 11.27 1.03
CA SER A 22 8.45 10.76 1.39
C SER A 22 7.51 10.79 0.19
N TYR A 23 6.65 9.79 0.10
CA TYR A 23 5.68 9.61 -0.97
C TYR A 23 4.34 9.19 -0.38
N TYR A 24 3.24 9.71 -0.94
CA TYR A 24 1.89 9.50 -0.41
C TYR A 24 0.85 9.40 -1.54
N ALA A 25 -0.22 8.64 -1.29
CA ALA A 25 -1.43 8.60 -2.11
C ALA A 25 -2.63 8.09 -1.31
N GLU A 26 -3.86 8.42 -1.78
CA GLU A 26 -5.15 8.01 -1.17
C GLU A 26 -6.05 7.23 -2.14
N ASN A 27 -5.55 6.87 -3.30
CA ASN A 27 -6.34 6.32 -4.41
C ASN A 27 -5.70 5.07 -5.02
N GLY A 28 -5.05 4.27 -4.21
CA GLY A 28 -4.52 2.98 -4.63
C GLY A 28 -5.63 1.94 -4.76
N ASP A 29 -5.39 0.96 -5.62
CA ASP A 29 -6.29 -0.18 -5.81
C ASP A 29 -5.92 -1.31 -4.85
N ALA A 30 -6.94 -1.91 -4.26
CA ALA A 30 -6.84 -3.13 -3.47
C ALA A 30 -7.88 -4.14 -3.99
N VAL A 31 -7.45 -5.37 -4.16
CA VAL A 31 -8.28 -6.47 -4.62
C VAL A 31 -8.09 -7.67 -3.71
N PHE A 32 -9.17 -8.30 -3.29
CA PHE A 32 -9.09 -9.66 -2.78
C PHE A 32 -9.77 -10.64 -3.74
N LEU A 33 -9.19 -11.81 -3.89
CA LEU A 33 -9.77 -12.93 -4.62
C LEU A 33 -10.05 -14.09 -3.66
N SER A 34 -11.33 -14.45 -3.58
CA SER A 34 -11.80 -15.59 -2.82
C SER A 34 -12.12 -16.77 -3.74
N LYS A 35 -11.49 -17.90 -3.49
CA LYS A 35 -11.73 -19.13 -4.25
C LYS A 35 -12.82 -19.94 -3.58
N VAL A 36 -13.82 -20.37 -4.36
CA VAL A 36 -14.87 -21.29 -3.91
C VAL A 36 -15.10 -22.37 -4.97
N PRO A 37 -15.54 -23.57 -4.58
CA PRO A 37 -15.53 -24.74 -5.47
C PRO A 37 -16.22 -24.59 -6.82
N LEU A 38 -17.22 -23.70 -6.94
CA LEU A 38 -18.02 -23.55 -8.17
C LEU A 38 -17.64 -22.28 -8.97
N HIS A 39 -17.16 -21.25 -8.30
CA HIS A 39 -16.73 -19.99 -8.95
C HIS A 39 -15.94 -19.12 -7.99
N ASN A 40 -15.01 -18.36 -8.50
CA ASN A 40 -14.29 -17.38 -7.72
C ASN A 40 -15.07 -16.06 -7.71
N PHE A 41 -14.88 -15.27 -6.66
CA PHE A 41 -15.33 -13.89 -6.63
C PHE A 41 -14.23 -12.99 -6.09
N LYS A 42 -14.31 -11.74 -6.41
CA LYS A 42 -13.39 -10.71 -5.94
C LYS A 42 -14.15 -9.55 -5.31
N GLY A 43 -13.51 -8.87 -4.40
CA GLY A 43 -13.91 -7.53 -3.99
C GLY A 43 -12.79 -6.56 -4.31
N THR A 44 -13.15 -5.33 -4.65
CA THR A 44 -12.22 -4.28 -5.08
C THR A 44 -12.49 -3.00 -4.33
N SER A 45 -11.44 -2.21 -4.13
CA SER A 45 -11.54 -0.83 -3.67
C SER A 45 -10.46 0.00 -4.36
N SER A 46 -10.73 1.26 -4.65
CA SER A 46 -9.75 2.24 -5.16
C SER A 46 -9.46 3.32 -4.11
N ASN A 47 -9.55 2.97 -2.82
CA ASN A 47 -9.36 3.86 -1.69
C ASN A 47 -8.20 3.40 -0.78
N LEU A 48 -7.24 2.64 -1.31
CA LEU A 48 -6.03 2.30 -0.56
C LEU A 48 -5.21 3.57 -0.34
N VAL A 49 -4.91 3.86 0.91
CA VAL A 49 -4.01 4.94 1.31
C VAL A 49 -2.65 4.37 1.59
N GLY A 50 -1.60 5.06 1.13
CA GLY A 50 -0.24 4.60 1.31
C GLY A 50 0.76 5.73 1.52
N PHE A 51 1.74 5.47 2.38
CA PHE A 51 2.88 6.33 2.65
C PHE A 51 4.16 5.51 2.65
N ILE A 52 5.20 6.04 1.99
CA ILE A 52 6.55 5.47 2.00
C ILE A 52 7.54 6.60 2.26
N ASN A 53 8.41 6.42 3.26
CA ASN A 53 9.55 7.28 3.50
C ASN A 53 10.85 6.51 3.19
N LEU A 54 11.52 6.88 2.10
CA LEU A 54 12.76 6.21 1.67
C LEU A 54 13.98 6.58 2.53
N LYS A 55 13.89 7.60 3.41
CA LYS A 55 14.99 8.01 4.27
C LYS A 55 15.20 7.03 5.44
N ASP A 56 14.11 6.62 6.05
CA ASP A 56 14.08 5.71 7.20
C ASP A 56 13.44 4.36 6.87
N SER A 57 13.06 4.17 5.60
CA SER A 57 12.42 2.96 5.08
C SER A 57 11.02 2.68 5.66
N THR A 58 10.37 3.65 6.29
CA THR A 58 9.02 3.49 6.83
C THR A 58 8.00 3.26 5.72
N VAL A 59 7.10 2.32 5.92
CA VAL A 59 5.93 2.06 5.08
C VAL A 59 4.69 2.00 5.95
N ASP A 60 3.63 2.70 5.51
CA ASP A 60 2.35 2.78 6.22
C ASP A 60 1.21 2.75 5.21
N PHE A 61 0.34 1.76 5.33
CA PHE A 61 -0.79 1.55 4.42
C PHE A 61 -2.04 1.22 5.18
N TYR A 62 -3.17 1.78 4.73
CA TYR A 62 -4.46 1.35 5.26
C TYR A 62 -5.56 1.39 4.19
N LEU A 63 -6.56 0.55 4.39
CA LEU A 63 -7.77 0.46 3.59
C LEU A 63 -9.00 0.53 4.48
N ASP A 64 -9.92 1.44 4.17
CA ASP A 64 -11.27 1.42 4.75
C ASP A 64 -12.05 0.25 4.14
N LEU A 65 -12.36 -0.75 4.96
CA LEU A 65 -13.05 -1.99 4.55
C LEU A 65 -14.48 -1.74 4.09
N GLU A 66 -15.09 -0.60 4.47
CA GLU A 66 -16.40 -0.19 3.99
C GLU A 66 -16.41 0.14 2.49
N THR A 67 -15.24 0.45 1.91
CA THR A 67 -15.08 0.78 0.48
C THR A 67 -14.99 -0.43 -0.43
N LEU A 68 -14.86 -1.64 0.13
CA LEU A 68 -14.81 -2.89 -0.65
C LEU A 68 -16.16 -3.18 -1.30
N ASP A 69 -16.11 -3.46 -2.61
CA ASP A 69 -17.27 -3.78 -3.46
C ASP A 69 -17.02 -5.10 -4.21
N THR A 70 -17.94 -6.05 -4.08
CA THR A 70 -17.91 -7.33 -4.81
C THR A 70 -18.84 -7.34 -6.01
N GLY A 71 -19.52 -6.22 -6.30
CA GLY A 71 -20.55 -6.08 -7.35
C GLY A 71 -21.89 -6.72 -6.97
N ILE A 72 -22.05 -7.27 -5.77
CA ILE A 72 -23.30 -7.88 -5.28
C ILE A 72 -23.59 -7.36 -3.87
N LYS A 73 -24.57 -6.45 -3.74
CA LYS A 73 -24.95 -5.78 -2.48
C LYS A 73 -25.15 -6.74 -1.29
N LYS A 74 -25.74 -7.92 -1.53
CA LYS A 74 -25.92 -8.89 -0.46
C LYS A 74 -24.58 -9.43 0.03
N ARG A 75 -23.66 -9.72 -0.88
CA ARG A 75 -22.33 -10.22 -0.55
C ARG A 75 -21.53 -9.16 0.20
N ASP A 76 -21.62 -7.88 -0.25
CA ASP A 76 -20.97 -6.76 0.42
C ASP A 76 -21.43 -6.63 1.86
N LYS A 77 -22.76 -6.72 2.08
CA LYS A 77 -23.32 -6.72 3.43
C LYS A 77 -22.82 -7.89 4.28
N ASP A 78 -22.84 -9.11 3.73
CA ASP A 78 -22.41 -10.31 4.43
C ASP A 78 -20.89 -10.25 4.74
N MET A 79 -20.08 -9.74 3.82
CA MET A 79 -18.64 -9.49 4.00
C MET A 79 -18.36 -8.49 5.14
N LYS A 80 -19.03 -7.34 5.14
CA LYS A 80 -18.89 -6.32 6.18
C LYS A 80 -19.29 -6.84 7.55
N LEU A 81 -20.36 -7.64 7.64
CA LEU A 81 -20.73 -8.31 8.88
C LEU A 81 -19.67 -9.34 9.33
N THR A 82 -19.07 -10.09 8.40
CA THR A 82 -18.01 -11.06 8.71
C THR A 82 -16.74 -10.38 9.20
N LEU A 83 -16.39 -9.23 8.61
CA LEU A 83 -15.22 -8.43 8.99
C LEU A 83 -15.49 -7.53 10.21
N GLU A 84 -16.74 -7.46 10.71
CA GLU A 84 -17.16 -6.57 11.80
C GLU A 84 -16.71 -5.11 11.55
N THR A 85 -16.96 -4.59 10.31
CA THR A 85 -16.44 -3.27 9.90
C THR A 85 -16.92 -2.12 10.77
N ASP A 86 -18.09 -2.22 11.37
CA ASP A 86 -18.58 -1.23 12.36
C ASP A 86 -17.64 -1.10 13.58
N LYS A 87 -16.90 -2.16 13.92
CA LYS A 87 -15.98 -2.21 15.06
C LYS A 87 -14.52 -2.12 14.64
N TYR A 88 -14.19 -2.70 13.50
CA TYR A 88 -12.84 -2.79 12.92
C TYR A 88 -12.87 -2.27 11.47
N PRO A 89 -12.98 -0.95 11.26
CA PRO A 89 -13.21 -0.40 9.93
C PRO A 89 -12.02 -0.51 8.98
N PHE A 90 -10.80 -0.73 9.49
CA PHE A 90 -9.59 -0.68 8.69
C PHE A 90 -8.83 -2.00 8.65
N ALA A 91 -8.24 -2.28 7.48
CA ALA A 91 -7.06 -3.13 7.35
C ALA A 91 -5.83 -2.22 7.28
N GLU A 92 -4.81 -2.48 8.11
CA GLU A 92 -3.65 -1.60 8.30
C GLU A 92 -2.36 -2.39 8.18
N PHE A 93 -1.34 -1.82 7.57
CA PHE A 93 0.03 -2.34 7.57
C PHE A 93 0.99 -1.22 7.94
N TYR A 94 1.77 -1.43 9.00
CA TYR A 94 2.86 -0.52 9.39
C TYR A 94 4.16 -1.32 9.53
N GLY A 95 5.21 -0.86 8.84
CA GLY A 95 6.48 -1.59 8.85
C GLY A 95 7.62 -0.86 8.16
N THR A 96 8.60 -1.63 7.72
CA THR A 96 9.79 -1.11 7.06
C THR A 96 10.08 -1.86 5.76
N LEU A 97 10.54 -1.14 4.74
CA LEU A 97 11.14 -1.71 3.54
C LEU A 97 12.54 -2.23 3.91
N ILE A 98 12.69 -3.56 3.91
CA ILE A 98 13.95 -4.23 4.31
C ILE A 98 14.85 -4.59 3.13
N SER A 99 14.33 -4.53 1.89
CA SER A 99 15.13 -4.69 0.68
C SER A 99 15.76 -3.35 0.25
N PRO A 100 16.94 -3.38 -0.39
CA PRO A 100 17.51 -2.16 -0.96
C PRO A 100 16.64 -1.62 -2.10
N PHE A 101 16.56 -0.29 -2.21
CA PHE A 101 15.88 0.40 -3.32
C PHE A 101 16.79 1.48 -3.90
N ASP A 102 17.08 1.39 -5.19
CA ASP A 102 17.87 2.38 -5.94
C ASP A 102 16.94 3.33 -6.69
N SER A 103 16.81 4.56 -6.20
CA SER A 103 15.96 5.60 -6.80
C SER A 103 16.50 6.17 -8.13
N THR A 104 17.67 5.72 -8.60
CA THR A 104 18.25 6.11 -9.90
C THR A 104 17.80 5.15 -11.02
N MET A 105 17.35 3.95 -10.68
CA MET A 105 16.82 2.96 -11.61
C MET A 105 15.33 3.19 -11.87
N SER A 106 14.92 3.08 -13.15
CA SER A 106 13.51 3.19 -13.56
C SER A 106 12.80 1.85 -13.72
N GLU A 107 13.54 0.75 -13.69
CA GLU A 107 12.96 -0.59 -13.74
C GLU A 107 12.30 -0.98 -12.40
N PRO A 108 11.27 -1.87 -12.41
CA PRO A 108 10.72 -2.42 -11.19
C PRO A 108 11.79 -3.16 -10.40
N GLN A 109 11.90 -2.86 -9.10
CA GLN A 109 12.82 -3.50 -8.17
C GLN A 109 12.03 -4.32 -7.17
N ARG A 110 12.58 -5.46 -6.76
CA ARG A 110 11.99 -6.28 -5.71
C ARG A 110 11.91 -5.46 -4.42
N ALA A 111 10.72 -5.40 -3.83
CA ALA A 111 10.45 -4.73 -2.56
C ALA A 111 9.99 -5.78 -1.53
N ILE A 112 10.68 -5.85 -0.40
CA ILE A 112 10.31 -6.70 0.72
C ILE A 112 10.06 -5.78 1.90
N THR A 113 8.85 -5.87 2.46
CA THR A 113 8.48 -5.14 3.67
C THR A 113 8.26 -6.10 4.82
N LYS A 114 8.68 -5.71 6.02
CA LYS A 114 8.42 -6.45 7.25
C LYS A 114 7.75 -5.53 8.25
N GLY A 115 6.65 -5.98 8.86
CA GLY A 115 5.90 -5.16 9.80
C GLY A 115 4.67 -5.86 10.35
N GLU A 116 3.80 -5.07 10.94
CA GLU A 116 2.55 -5.51 11.53
C GLU A 116 1.40 -5.28 10.55
N PHE A 117 0.67 -6.36 10.24
CA PHE A 117 -0.60 -6.28 9.54
C PHE A 117 -1.73 -6.49 10.53
N LYS A 118 -2.70 -5.59 10.51
CA LYS A 118 -3.83 -5.57 11.42
C LYS A 118 -5.13 -5.58 10.65
N ILE A 119 -6.03 -6.51 10.97
CA ILE A 119 -7.40 -6.58 10.47
C ILE A 119 -8.27 -7.24 11.52
N HIS A 120 -9.56 -6.88 11.61
CA HIS A 120 -10.52 -7.50 12.54
C HIS A 120 -10.05 -7.46 14.01
N GLY A 121 -9.27 -6.43 14.38
CA GLY A 121 -8.73 -6.26 15.73
C GLY A 121 -7.50 -7.10 16.08
N GLU A 122 -7.10 -8.03 15.20
CA GLU A 122 -5.92 -8.87 15.39
C GLU A 122 -4.72 -8.32 14.63
N THR A 123 -3.54 -8.41 15.23
CA THR A 123 -2.26 -7.94 14.67
C THR A 123 -1.29 -9.09 14.53
N LYS A 124 -0.64 -9.21 13.37
CA LYS A 124 0.39 -10.22 13.09
C LYS A 124 1.62 -9.57 12.46
N GLU A 125 2.81 -10.02 12.87
CA GLU A 125 4.03 -9.72 12.12
C GLU A 125 4.02 -10.50 10.81
N VAL A 126 4.20 -9.79 9.69
CA VAL A 126 4.19 -10.37 8.35
C VAL A 126 5.37 -9.82 7.53
N GLU A 127 5.79 -10.59 6.55
CA GLU A 127 6.67 -10.16 5.48
C GLU A 127 5.88 -10.19 4.16
N ILE A 128 5.83 -9.05 3.47
CA ILE A 128 5.11 -8.92 2.20
C ILE A 128 6.11 -8.59 1.11
N GLU A 129 6.09 -9.39 0.04
CA GLU A 129 6.90 -9.17 -1.14
C GLU A 129 6.10 -8.50 -2.25
N GLY A 130 6.77 -7.60 -2.97
CA GLY A 130 6.21 -6.89 -4.09
C GLY A 130 7.28 -6.28 -4.98
N THR A 131 6.90 -5.25 -5.71
CA THR A 131 7.81 -4.44 -6.52
C THR A 131 7.60 -2.97 -6.26
N LEU A 132 8.70 -2.21 -6.19
CA LEU A 132 8.72 -0.76 -6.12
C LEU A 132 9.44 -0.23 -7.36
N GLN A 133 8.80 0.65 -8.10
CA GLN A 133 9.35 1.22 -9.33
C GLN A 133 9.39 2.74 -9.26
N LYS A 134 10.57 3.32 -9.54
CA LYS A 134 10.69 4.78 -9.74
C LYS A 134 10.07 5.18 -11.07
N LYS A 135 9.13 6.11 -11.02
CA LYS A 135 8.51 6.78 -12.17
C LYS A 135 8.92 8.25 -12.18
N GLU A 136 8.64 8.96 -13.28
CA GLU A 136 8.98 10.38 -13.44
C GLU A 136 8.49 11.24 -12.25
N ASN A 137 7.22 11.04 -11.85
CA ASN A 137 6.57 11.87 -10.84
C ASN A 137 6.20 11.12 -9.55
N GLY A 138 6.85 9.97 -9.27
CA GLY A 138 6.48 9.22 -8.06
C GLY A 138 7.07 7.82 -7.99
N LEU A 139 6.40 6.98 -7.20
CA LEU A 139 6.70 5.58 -7.03
C LEU A 139 5.46 4.75 -7.36
N LEU A 140 5.62 3.69 -8.15
CA LEU A 140 4.59 2.67 -8.34
C LEU A 140 4.93 1.47 -7.46
N LEU A 141 4.06 1.16 -6.51
CA LEU A 141 4.13 -0.05 -5.68
C LEU A 141 3.09 -1.06 -6.17
N LYS A 142 3.50 -2.32 -6.25
CA LYS A 142 2.61 -3.47 -6.41
C LYS A 142 3.03 -4.55 -5.44
N ALA A 143 2.07 -5.19 -4.77
CA ALA A 143 2.34 -6.31 -3.90
C ALA A 143 1.19 -7.33 -3.95
N SER A 144 1.54 -8.60 -3.71
CA SER A 144 0.58 -9.70 -3.67
C SER A 144 0.95 -10.66 -2.55
N TRP A 145 -0.04 -11.08 -1.76
CA TRP A 145 0.16 -12.09 -0.70
C TRP A 145 -1.12 -12.88 -0.44
N VAL A 146 -1.02 -13.89 0.38
CA VAL A 146 -2.18 -14.66 0.85
C VAL A 146 -2.46 -14.30 2.30
N LEU A 147 -3.71 -13.89 2.57
CA LEU A 147 -4.23 -13.64 3.90
C LEU A 147 -5.05 -14.86 4.35
N ASN A 148 -4.62 -15.52 5.42
CA ASN A 148 -5.45 -16.57 6.03
C ASN A 148 -6.39 -15.92 7.05
N LEU A 149 -7.71 -16.08 6.87
CA LEU A 149 -8.73 -15.45 7.70
C LEU A 149 -8.67 -15.90 9.16
N TYR A 150 -8.34 -17.18 9.41
CA TYR A 150 -8.24 -17.69 10.78
C TYR A 150 -7.10 -17.09 11.60
N ASP A 151 -6.02 -16.65 10.94
CA ASP A 151 -4.91 -15.97 11.62
C ASP A 151 -5.36 -14.66 12.28
N TYR A 152 -6.50 -14.11 11.82
CA TYR A 152 -7.10 -12.86 12.30
C TYR A 152 -8.47 -13.06 12.96
N ASN A 153 -8.75 -14.28 13.45
CA ASN A 153 -10.01 -14.62 14.09
C ASN A 153 -11.26 -14.34 13.24
N ILE A 154 -11.12 -14.35 11.92
CA ILE A 154 -12.23 -14.19 10.97
C ILE A 154 -12.74 -15.57 10.57
N GLU A 155 -14.00 -15.90 10.95
CA GLU A 155 -14.64 -17.15 10.54
C GLU A 155 -15.15 -17.01 9.10
N PRO A 156 -14.63 -17.80 8.14
CA PRO A 156 -15.08 -17.73 6.75
C PRO A 156 -16.59 -18.00 6.64
N PRO A 157 -17.37 -17.11 5.98
CA PRO A 157 -18.82 -17.27 5.92
C PRO A 157 -19.22 -18.51 5.10
N ARG A 158 -20.36 -19.08 5.43
CA ARG A 158 -20.98 -20.16 4.65
C ARG A 158 -22.03 -19.58 3.72
N LEU A 159 -21.85 -19.77 2.43
CA LEU A 159 -22.84 -19.48 1.41
C LEU A 159 -23.67 -20.75 1.17
N LEU A 160 -24.76 -20.93 1.91
CA LEU A 160 -25.55 -22.16 1.97
C LEU A 160 -24.70 -23.32 2.54
N ILE A 161 -24.32 -24.28 1.69
CA ILE A 161 -23.47 -25.44 2.04
C ILE A 161 -22.01 -25.26 1.65
N ILE A 162 -21.68 -24.17 0.94
CA ILE A 162 -20.34 -23.90 0.44
C ILE A 162 -19.65 -22.94 1.43
N LYS A 163 -18.52 -23.37 1.97
CA LYS A 163 -17.64 -22.52 2.78
C LYS A 163 -16.77 -21.68 1.86
N VAL A 164 -16.63 -20.39 2.16
CA VAL A 164 -15.63 -19.51 1.55
C VAL A 164 -14.24 -20.01 1.95
N ASP A 165 -13.26 -19.94 1.05
CA ASP A 165 -11.87 -20.29 1.34
C ASP A 165 -11.34 -19.42 2.49
N GLU A 166 -10.61 -20.03 3.41
CA GLU A 166 -9.91 -19.28 4.46
C GLU A 166 -8.73 -18.47 3.92
N ASN A 167 -8.17 -18.85 2.78
CA ASN A 167 -7.06 -18.15 2.15
C ASN A 167 -7.58 -17.17 1.09
N GLN A 168 -7.34 -15.89 1.31
CA GLN A 168 -7.71 -14.83 0.39
C GLN A 168 -6.43 -14.34 -0.32
N GLU A 169 -6.42 -14.35 -1.64
CA GLU A 169 -5.35 -13.73 -2.41
C GLU A 169 -5.57 -12.22 -2.44
N ILE A 170 -4.59 -11.47 -1.99
CA ILE A 170 -4.65 -10.01 -1.91
C ILE A 170 -3.67 -9.43 -2.92
N ASP A 171 -4.13 -8.50 -3.73
CA ASP A 171 -3.32 -7.71 -4.65
C ASP A 171 -3.53 -6.22 -4.37
N ILE A 172 -2.44 -5.46 -4.35
CA ILE A 172 -2.50 -4.00 -4.27
C ILE A 172 -1.65 -3.37 -5.36
N GLU A 173 -2.11 -2.22 -5.85
CA GLU A 173 -1.36 -1.33 -6.74
C GLU A 173 -1.61 0.12 -6.34
N ILE A 174 -0.55 0.91 -6.15
CA ILE A 174 -0.68 2.31 -5.79
C ILE A 174 0.44 3.14 -6.41
N PHE A 175 0.08 4.30 -6.96
CA PHE A 175 1.02 5.29 -7.45
C PHE A 175 1.14 6.44 -6.44
N LEU A 176 2.26 6.48 -5.72
CA LEU A 176 2.54 7.47 -4.69
C LEU A 176 3.29 8.66 -5.29
N THR A 177 2.84 9.87 -4.98
CA THR A 177 3.48 11.11 -5.40
C THR A 177 4.37 11.68 -4.29
N PRO A 178 5.38 12.52 -4.62
CA PRO A 178 6.21 13.18 -3.63
C PRO A 178 5.37 13.92 -2.59
N TYR A 179 5.67 13.68 -1.32
CA TYR A 179 5.01 14.30 -0.17
C TYR A 179 6.01 15.16 0.61
N ILE A 180 5.63 16.40 0.89
CA ILE A 180 6.41 17.34 1.71
C ILE A 180 5.58 17.58 2.96
N GLU A 181 6.10 17.17 4.07
CA GLU A 181 5.52 17.46 5.38
C GLU A 181 5.70 18.97 5.66
N ASN A 182 4.60 19.69 5.86
CA ASN A 182 4.59 21.14 6.15
C ASN A 182 4.78 21.40 7.64
#